data_1ef80f49099dcde662bdb1f8dd7a282d
#
_entry.id   1ef80f49099dcde662bdb1f8dd7a282d
#
_cell.length_a   1.000
_cell.length_b   1.000
_cell.length_c   1.000
_cell.angle_alpha   90.00
_cell.angle_beta   90.00
_cell.angle_gamma   90.00
#
_symmetry.space_group_name_H-M   'P 1'
#
loop_
_entity.id
_entity.type
_entity.pdbx_description
1 polymer ?
#
loop_
_entity_poly.entity_id
_entity_poly.type
_entity_poly.pdbx_seq_one_letter_code
_entity_poly.pdbx_strand_id
1 'polypeptide(L)' 'MRNILSLFQRALRQLRGNVGLWLEFATFSYSHGNYRLLSETLSHALQFNPNCAGLWAFTATS' A
#
# COMPACT_ATOMS: atom_id res chain seq x y z
N MET A 1 22.30 -6.72 -2.37
CA MET A 1 21.20 -6.54 -3.34
C MET A 1 20.10 -5.70 -2.73
N ARG A 2 19.63 -4.72 -3.46
CA ARG A 2 18.62 -3.83 -2.94
C ARG A 2 17.23 -4.45 -3.02
N ASN A 3 16.51 -4.33 -1.93
CA ASN A 3 15.15 -4.83 -1.87
C ASN A 3 14.18 -3.75 -2.34
N ILE A 4 13.39 -4.05 -3.35
CA ILE A 4 12.41 -3.12 -3.90
C ILE A 4 11.39 -2.70 -2.83
N LEU A 5 11.09 -3.58 -1.88
CA LEU A 5 10.19 -3.27 -0.77
C LEU A 5 10.73 -2.14 0.09
N SER A 6 12.04 -2.11 0.31
CA SER A 6 12.67 -1.04 1.09
C SER A 6 12.48 0.30 0.40
N LEU A 7 12.61 0.33 -0.92
CA LEU A 7 12.41 1.56 -1.70
C LEU A 7 10.97 2.06 -1.59
N PHE A 8 10.01 1.15 -1.71
CA PHE A 8 8.61 1.51 -1.56
C PHE A 8 8.31 2.04 -0.17
N GLN A 9 8.78 1.35 0.86
CA GLN A 9 8.55 1.77 2.23
C GLN A 9 9.14 3.15 2.51
N ARG A 10 10.32 3.40 1.99
CA ARG A 10 10.96 4.70 2.14
C ARG A 10 10.15 5.80 1.47
N ALA A 11 9.70 5.54 0.25
CA ALA A 11 8.87 6.51 -0.48
C ALA A 11 7.55 6.77 0.24
N LEU A 12 6.93 5.73 0.80
CA LEU A 12 5.68 5.86 1.53
C LEU A 12 5.83 6.70 2.80
N ARG A 13 6.97 6.60 3.46
CA ARG A 13 7.24 7.41 4.65
C ARG A 13 7.36 8.89 4.31
N GLN A 14 7.94 9.20 3.17
CA GLN A 14 8.13 10.59 2.74
C GLN A 14 6.87 11.16 2.12
N LEU A 15 6.10 10.34 1.43
CA LEU A 15 4.91 10.77 0.68
C LEU A 15 3.64 10.08 1.21
N ARG A 16 3.40 10.21 2.51
CA ARG A 16 2.28 9.54 3.18
C ARG A 16 0.92 9.91 2.61
N GLY A 17 0.78 11.14 2.10
CA GLY A 17 -0.47 11.59 1.52
C GLY A 17 -0.65 11.20 0.05
N ASN A 18 0.33 10.54 -0.54
CA ASN A 18 0.25 10.15 -1.94
C ASN A 18 -0.48 8.82 -2.09
N VAL A 19 -1.79 8.89 -2.28
CA VAL A 19 -2.65 7.71 -2.40
C VAL A 19 -2.24 6.85 -3.60
N GLY A 20 -1.82 7.48 -4.69
CA GLY A 20 -1.36 6.74 -5.87
C GLY A 20 -0.21 5.80 -5.56
N LEU A 21 0.73 6.26 -4.74
CA LEU A 21 1.88 5.45 -4.35
C LEU A 21 1.44 4.27 -3.47
N TRP A 22 0.53 4.50 -2.53
CA TRP A 22 -0.03 3.45 -1.70
C TRP A 22 -0.73 2.38 -2.55
N LEU A 23 -1.50 2.82 -3.55
CA LEU A 23 -2.20 1.90 -4.45
C LEU A 23 -1.22 1.10 -5.30
N GLU A 24 -0.15 1.72 -5.78
CA GLU A 24 0.88 1.00 -6.53
C GLU A 24 1.51 -0.10 -5.69
N PHE A 25 1.84 0.20 -4.44
CA PHE A 25 2.43 -0.78 -3.55
C PHE A 25 1.44 -1.91 -3.25
N ALA A 26 0.18 -1.56 -3.03
CA ALA A 26 -0.86 -2.56 -2.80
C ALA A 26 -1.02 -3.49 -4.00
N THR A 27 -1.05 -2.93 -5.20
CA THR A 27 -1.13 -3.71 -6.44
C THR A 27 0.08 -4.63 -6.58
N PHE A 28 1.26 -4.12 -6.28
CA PHE A 28 2.49 -4.91 -6.32
C PHE A 28 2.39 -6.11 -5.37
N SER A 29 1.99 -5.87 -4.14
CA SER A 29 1.85 -6.94 -3.15
C SER A 29 0.81 -7.97 -3.56
N TYR A 30 -0.30 -7.54 -4.10
CA TYR A 30 -1.37 -8.40 -4.58
C TYR A 30 -0.87 -9.28 -5.74
N SER A 31 -0.18 -8.66 -6.70
CA SER A 31 0.34 -9.35 -7.87
C SER A 31 1.34 -10.45 -7.52
N HIS A 32 2.10 -10.24 -6.47
CA HIS A 32 3.08 -11.22 -5.99
C HIS A 32 2.48 -12.24 -5.02
N GLY A 33 1.19 -12.16 -4.75
CA GLY A 33 0.53 -13.07 -3.84
C GLY A 33 0.89 -12.86 -2.36
N ASN A 34 1.51 -11.75 -2.03
CA ASN A 34 1.91 -11.44 -0.67
C ASN A 34 0.77 -10.72 0.04
N TYR A 35 -0.27 -11.48 0.38
CA TYR A 35 -1.49 -10.90 0.96
C TYR A 35 -1.27 -10.34 2.36
N ARG A 36 -0.31 -10.87 3.09
CA ARG A 36 0.03 -10.36 4.40
C ARG A 36 0.56 -8.92 4.30
N LEU A 37 1.49 -8.71 3.39
CA LEU A 37 2.03 -7.39 3.14
C LEU A 37 0.96 -6.44 2.59
N LEU A 38 0.09 -6.95 1.74
CA LEU A 38 -1.03 -6.19 1.21
C LEU A 38 -1.93 -5.68 2.35
N SER A 39 -2.28 -6.56 3.27
CA SER A 39 -3.13 -6.21 4.40
C SER A 39 -2.47 -5.14 5.27
N GLU A 40 -1.20 -5.31 5.58
CA GLU A 40 -0.45 -4.32 6.37
C GLU A 40 -0.37 -2.98 5.65
N THR A 41 -0.08 -3.01 4.36
CA THR A 41 0.01 -1.79 3.56
C THR A 41 -1.30 -1.04 3.56
N LEU A 42 -2.41 -1.73 3.34
CA LEU A 42 -3.73 -1.12 3.32
C LEU A 42 -4.10 -0.54 4.69
N SER A 43 -3.76 -1.25 5.75
CA SER A 43 -4.03 -0.76 7.10
C SER A 43 -3.32 0.56 7.36
N HIS A 44 -2.03 0.62 7.02
CA HIS A 44 -1.26 1.85 7.18
C HIS A 44 -1.78 2.97 6.28
N ALA A 45 -2.10 2.64 5.03
CA ALA A 45 -2.60 3.62 4.09
C ALA A 45 -3.92 4.24 4.57
N LEU A 46 -4.80 3.43 5.12
CA LEU A 46 -6.08 3.91 5.62
C LEU A 46 -5.93 4.77 6.87
N GLN A 47 -4.91 4.54 7.67
CA GLN A 47 -4.63 5.41 8.82
C GLN A 47 -4.32 6.85 8.38
N PHE A 48 -3.61 6.99 7.27
CA PHE A 48 -3.23 8.31 6.76
C PHE A 48 -4.29 8.89 5.82
N ASN A 49 -5.08 8.03 5.17
CA ASN A 49 -6.05 8.44 4.16
C ASN A 49 -7.37 7.70 4.37
N PRO A 50 -8.09 7.96 5.47
CA PRO A 50 -9.28 7.19 5.81
C PRO A 50 -10.46 7.38 4.85
N ASN A 51 -10.44 8.44 4.06
CA ASN A 51 -11.53 8.76 3.15
C ASN A 51 -11.24 8.33 1.71
N CYS A 52 -10.21 7.54 1.49
CA CYS A 52 -9.85 7.13 0.14
C CYS A 52 -10.66 5.90 -0.29
N ALA A 53 -11.57 6.08 -1.24
CA ALA A 53 -12.42 4.99 -1.74
C ALA A 53 -11.59 3.89 -2.41
N GLY A 54 -10.50 4.25 -3.10
CA GLY A 54 -9.64 3.28 -3.75
C GLY A 54 -9.03 2.28 -2.79
N LEU A 55 -8.59 2.75 -1.63
CA LEU A 55 -8.01 1.89 -0.61
C LEU A 55 -9.07 0.97 0.01
N TRP A 56 -10.26 1.51 0.25
CA TRP A 56 -11.37 0.71 0.76
C TRP A 56 -11.81 -0.37 -0.23
N ALA A 57 -11.72 -0.07 -1.53
CA ALA A 57 -12.04 -1.05 -2.56
C ALA A 57 -11.11 -2.26 -2.50
N PHE A 58 -9.82 -2.03 -2.28
CA PHE A 58 -8.85 -3.12 -2.08
C PHE A 58 -9.22 -3.96 -0.87
N THR A 59 -9.60 -3.31 0.22
CA THR A 59 -9.99 -3.99 1.45
C THR A 59 -11.22 -4.86 1.24
N ALA A 60 -12.19 -4.35 0.49
CA ALA A 60 -13.42 -5.08 0.22
C ALA A 60 -13.20 -6.29 -0.68
N THR A 61 -12.21 -6.23 -1.57
CA THR A 61 -11.90 -7.33 -2.49
C THR A 61 -11.06 -8.43 -1.85
N SER A 62 -10.32 -8.08 -0.84
CA SER A 62 -9.47 -9.06 -0.17
C SER A 62 -10.23 -9.77 0.92
#